data_c0b56fa62edbb29b20777e02264f88c4
#
_entry.id   c0b56fa62edbb29b20777e02264f88c4
#
_cell.length_a   1.000
_cell.length_b   1.000
_cell.length_c   1.000
_cell.angle_alpha   90.00
_cell.angle_beta   90.00
_cell.angle_gamma   90.00
#
_symmetry.space_group_name_H-M   'P 1'
#
loop_
_entity.id
_entity.type
_entity.pdbx_description
1 polymer ?
#
loop_
_entity_poly.entity_id
_entity_poly.type
_entity_poly.pdbx_seq_one_letter_code
_entity_poly.pdbx_strand_id
1 'polypeptide(L)'
;KAELNEEKTHYILNGQKIYITNGSWADVIVVFAMVENKYTAFIVEKDFEGYVIGAEEKKLGIKGSSTATLFFENCKVPVENVLGEVGQGGPIAFNVLYPGRYKLGVTTCAGAKYLIKGALDFAFEREQFSRSISNFDMVKNKFANMVAKSWESDSINYMTTGAIDQAISKLDKNDDNFYAGVQKIIEDHSIESSIAKVLGSETLAYTVDEGVQVMGGAGFIEDYPMAGAYRDERINRIFEGTNEINRMIIGGYVLKKSILEEIPIRLCIQERVDNWIPDSDINSENKEYFNIVEFCRSLTLNITNKLILKYGQDLKNEQWLLEPFSDLLISFSILDTCFKRFYSLNEGDHKSKTERVFKLTLANHYFNSLEKAQIILEYINDDDMIEKISSEKSKLNYKPNRIKYKQDIVNDLYNHKKYYLD
;
A
#
# COMPACT_ATOMS: atom_id res chain seq x y z
N LYS A 1 31.50 3.68 -1.93
CA LYS A 1 32.39 3.30 -0.80
C LYS A 1 32.76 4.53 -0.01
N ALA A 2 33.10 4.36 1.25
CA ALA A 2 33.67 5.40 2.10
C ALA A 2 34.88 4.82 2.83
N GLU A 3 36.03 5.47 2.73
CA GLU A 3 37.29 5.02 3.32
C GLU A 3 37.83 6.11 4.23
N LEU A 4 38.30 5.75 5.43
CA LEU A 4 38.84 6.70 6.36
C LEU A 4 40.27 7.14 5.88
N ASN A 5 40.54 8.47 5.86
CA ASN A 5 41.84 8.96 5.47
C ASN A 5 42.95 8.59 6.52
N GLU A 6 44.21 8.72 6.14
CA GLU A 6 45.34 8.34 7.01
C GLU A 6 45.36 9.12 8.35
N GLU A 7 44.93 10.37 8.33
CA GLU A 7 44.85 11.26 9.50
C GLU A 7 43.62 11.00 10.38
N LYS A 8 42.70 10.11 9.96
CA LYS A 8 41.46 9.77 10.64
C LYS A 8 40.52 10.97 10.90
N THR A 9 40.56 11.97 10.07
CA THR A 9 39.75 13.20 10.19
C THR A 9 38.58 13.22 9.24
N HIS A 10 38.66 12.49 8.08
CA HIS A 10 37.63 12.50 7.05
C HIS A 10 37.42 11.11 6.47
N TYR A 11 36.18 10.83 6.10
CA TYR A 11 35.84 9.76 5.15
C TYR A 11 35.93 10.26 3.71
N ILE A 12 36.60 9.52 2.86
CA ILE A 12 36.72 9.78 1.42
C ILE A 12 35.64 8.96 0.71
N LEU A 13 34.60 9.62 0.23
CA LEU A 13 33.49 8.98 -0.47
C LEU A 13 33.78 8.93 -1.97
N ASN A 14 33.58 7.72 -2.54
CA ASN A 14 33.69 7.49 -3.99
C ASN A 14 32.50 6.69 -4.50
N GLY A 15 31.87 7.17 -5.59
CA GLY A 15 30.75 6.53 -6.24
C GLY A 15 29.69 7.51 -6.74
N GLN A 16 28.48 7.01 -6.95
CA GLN A 16 27.37 7.83 -7.44
C GLN A 16 26.03 7.42 -6.82
N LYS A 17 25.10 8.35 -6.81
CA LYS A 17 23.67 8.13 -6.51
C LYS A 17 22.85 8.64 -7.68
N ILE A 18 21.92 7.84 -8.18
CA ILE A 18 21.11 8.15 -9.35
C ILE A 18 19.66 8.43 -8.97
N TYR A 19 18.99 9.26 -9.78
CA TYR A 19 17.57 9.61 -9.63
C TYR A 19 17.21 10.22 -8.27
N ILE A 20 18.09 11.11 -7.77
CA ILE A 20 17.90 11.71 -6.45
C ILE A 20 16.96 12.91 -6.54
N THR A 21 15.79 12.76 -5.90
CA THR A 21 14.84 13.87 -5.74
C THR A 21 15.47 14.99 -4.92
N ASN A 22 15.25 16.24 -5.35
CA ASN A 22 15.89 17.44 -4.83
C ASN A 22 17.43 17.47 -4.94
N GLY A 23 18.02 16.56 -5.72
CA GLY A 23 19.47 16.39 -5.80
C GLY A 23 20.21 17.66 -6.23
N SER A 24 19.63 18.51 -7.11
CA SER A 24 20.22 19.78 -7.52
C SER A 24 19.87 20.95 -6.58
N TRP A 25 18.87 20.81 -5.71
CA TRP A 25 18.38 21.88 -4.85
C TRP A 25 18.83 21.78 -3.40
N ALA A 26 19.09 20.54 -2.93
CA ALA A 26 19.43 20.31 -1.54
C ALA A 26 20.82 20.86 -1.19
N ASP A 27 20.91 21.61 -0.09
CA ASP A 27 22.18 22.07 0.46
C ASP A 27 22.82 20.99 1.35
N VAL A 28 22.02 20.13 1.94
CA VAL A 28 22.44 19.02 2.82
C VAL A 28 21.68 17.76 2.42
N ILE A 29 22.39 16.65 2.31
CA ILE A 29 21.82 15.33 1.98
C ILE A 29 22.32 14.24 2.92
N VAL A 30 21.50 13.21 3.15
CA VAL A 30 21.94 11.98 3.81
C VAL A 30 22.35 10.97 2.74
N VAL A 31 23.64 10.59 2.78
CA VAL A 31 24.25 9.66 1.82
C VAL A 31 24.58 8.35 2.52
N PHE A 32 24.15 7.25 1.95
CA PHE A 32 24.50 5.92 2.44
C PHE A 32 25.67 5.34 1.65
N ALA A 33 26.72 4.90 2.35
CA ALA A 33 27.91 4.28 1.75
C ALA A 33 28.43 3.12 2.59
N MET A 34 29.26 2.28 2.00
CA MET A 34 29.89 1.14 2.67
C MET A 34 31.22 1.56 3.29
N VAL A 35 31.36 1.41 4.60
CA VAL A 35 32.59 1.50 5.35
C VAL A 35 32.97 0.09 5.79
N GLU A 36 34.07 -0.48 5.31
CA GLU A 36 34.52 -1.86 5.67
C GLU A 36 33.37 -2.90 5.62
N ASN A 37 32.56 -2.88 4.56
CA ASN A 37 31.35 -3.72 4.38
C ASN A 37 30.20 -3.43 5.36
N LYS A 38 30.24 -2.34 6.13
CA LYS A 38 29.18 -1.87 6.99
C LYS A 38 28.42 -0.71 6.35
N TYR A 39 27.11 -0.88 6.18
CA TYR A 39 26.24 0.16 5.60
C TYR A 39 26.09 1.33 6.57
N THR A 40 26.57 2.50 6.17
CA THR A 40 26.72 3.69 7.04
C THR A 40 26.07 4.91 6.40
N ALA A 41 25.47 5.77 7.20
CA ALA A 41 24.85 7.02 6.78
C ALA A 41 25.78 8.21 7.06
N PHE A 42 25.85 9.16 6.13
CA PHE A 42 26.66 10.37 6.20
C PHE A 42 25.81 11.60 5.93
N ILE A 43 26.04 12.67 6.67
CA ILE A 43 25.53 14.01 6.36
C ILE A 43 26.54 14.67 5.41
N VAL A 44 26.11 14.95 4.19
CA VAL A 44 26.96 15.54 3.16
C VAL A 44 26.40 16.89 2.77
N GLU A 45 27.25 17.92 2.80
CA GLU A 45 26.92 19.27 2.41
C GLU A 45 27.30 19.50 0.93
N LYS A 46 26.53 20.35 0.26
CA LYS A 46 26.68 20.64 -1.17
C LYS A 46 28.08 21.14 -1.54
N ASP A 47 28.69 21.90 -0.65
CA ASP A 47 29.99 22.56 -0.89
C ASP A 47 31.20 21.68 -0.52
N PHE A 48 31.00 20.42 -0.14
CA PHE A 48 32.11 19.53 0.16
C PHE A 48 32.93 19.23 -1.09
N GLU A 49 34.26 19.33 -0.97
CA GLU A 49 35.20 19.03 -2.06
C GLU A 49 34.96 17.62 -2.59
N GLY A 50 34.78 17.49 -3.89
CA GLY A 50 34.52 16.21 -4.56
C GLY A 50 33.04 15.81 -4.64
N TYR A 51 32.10 16.64 -4.15
CA TYR A 51 30.67 16.46 -4.42
C TYR A 51 30.27 17.18 -5.69
N VAL A 52 29.73 16.45 -6.67
CA VAL A 52 29.36 16.99 -8.00
C VAL A 52 27.91 16.61 -8.31
N ILE A 53 27.13 17.60 -8.73
CA ILE A 53 25.74 17.44 -9.16
C ILE A 53 25.69 17.29 -10.67
N GLY A 54 25.05 16.22 -11.15
CA GLY A 54 24.81 15.98 -12.57
C GLY A 54 23.66 16.82 -13.16
N ALA A 55 23.35 16.58 -14.40
CA ALA A 55 22.24 17.23 -15.07
C ALA A 55 20.87 16.77 -14.54
N GLU A 56 19.86 17.64 -14.67
CA GLU A 56 18.46 17.32 -14.38
C GLU A 56 17.94 16.23 -15.33
N GLU A 57 17.25 15.24 -14.76
CA GLU A 57 16.65 14.14 -15.50
C GLU A 57 15.39 14.57 -16.26
N LYS A 58 15.25 14.10 -17.49
CA LYS A 58 14.04 14.30 -18.32
C LYS A 58 13.00 13.25 -17.96
N LYS A 59 12.08 13.58 -17.08
CA LYS A 59 11.10 12.65 -16.51
C LYS A 59 9.80 12.56 -17.30
N LEU A 60 9.09 11.43 -17.18
CA LEU A 60 7.74 11.21 -17.72
C LEU A 60 6.72 12.18 -17.08
N GLY A 61 6.73 12.29 -15.75
CA GLY A 61 5.87 13.14 -14.94
C GLY A 61 6.61 13.79 -13.79
N ILE A 62 5.90 14.43 -12.89
CA ILE A 62 6.39 15.21 -11.74
C ILE A 62 7.56 16.15 -12.14
N LYS A 63 7.39 16.83 -13.27
CA LYS A 63 8.44 17.67 -13.86
C LYS A 63 8.77 18.90 -13.01
N GLY A 64 7.89 19.28 -12.09
CA GLY A 64 8.11 20.41 -11.18
C GLY A 64 9.06 20.13 -10.02
N SER A 65 9.55 18.89 -9.84
CA SER A 65 10.58 18.57 -8.85
C SER A 65 11.92 18.29 -9.51
N SER A 66 13.03 18.69 -8.86
CA SER A 66 14.38 18.32 -9.29
C SER A 66 14.60 16.81 -9.14
N THR A 67 15.36 16.23 -10.07
CA THR A 67 15.88 14.87 -9.94
C THR A 67 17.21 14.83 -10.68
N ALA A 68 18.30 14.49 -9.99
CA ALA A 68 19.64 14.50 -10.57
C ALA A 68 20.45 13.27 -10.13
N THR A 69 21.51 12.99 -10.88
CA THR A 69 22.56 12.06 -10.44
C THR A 69 23.58 12.85 -9.62
N LEU A 70 24.02 12.27 -8.50
CA LEU A 70 25.05 12.84 -7.63
C LEU A 70 26.32 12.01 -7.73
N PHE A 71 27.45 12.65 -7.92
CA PHE A 71 28.76 12.02 -7.98
C PHE A 71 29.59 12.40 -6.76
N PHE A 72 30.36 11.45 -6.27
CA PHE A 72 31.32 11.61 -5.18
C PHE A 72 32.68 11.18 -5.72
N GLU A 73 33.57 12.15 -5.93
CA GLU A 73 34.89 11.98 -6.52
C GLU A 73 35.94 12.39 -5.49
N ASN A 74 36.38 11.43 -4.68
CA ASN A 74 37.20 11.67 -3.50
C ASN A 74 36.56 12.71 -2.55
N CYS A 75 35.25 12.66 -2.40
CA CYS A 75 34.51 13.62 -1.60
C CYS A 75 34.89 13.49 -0.12
N LYS A 76 35.38 14.58 0.45
CA LYS A 76 35.87 14.65 1.82
C LYS A 76 34.73 14.97 2.77
N VAL A 77 34.35 13.99 3.59
CA VAL A 77 33.28 14.14 4.59
C VAL A 77 33.90 14.01 5.99
N PRO A 78 33.76 15.01 6.87
CA PRO A 78 34.29 14.95 8.22
C PRO A 78 33.80 13.73 9.00
N VAL A 79 34.60 13.16 9.92
CA VAL A 79 34.20 11.97 10.69
C VAL A 79 32.98 12.23 11.58
N GLU A 80 32.79 13.45 12.05
CA GLU A 80 31.67 13.90 12.85
C GLU A 80 30.35 13.95 12.05
N ASN A 81 30.42 13.90 10.71
CA ASN A 81 29.25 13.86 9.83
C ASN A 81 28.70 12.43 9.61
N VAL A 82 29.23 11.43 10.30
CA VAL A 82 28.59 10.11 10.37
C VAL A 82 27.28 10.25 11.15
N LEU A 83 26.15 9.93 10.50
CA LEU A 83 24.84 9.94 11.15
C LEU A 83 24.66 8.63 11.95
N GLY A 84 24.61 8.75 13.27
CA GLY A 84 24.64 7.60 14.18
C GLY A 84 26.03 6.98 14.23
N GLU A 85 26.14 5.67 14.11
CA GLU A 85 27.39 4.92 14.16
C GLU A 85 27.68 4.20 12.84
N VAL A 86 28.96 3.85 12.62
CA VAL A 86 29.38 3.03 11.47
C VAL A 86 28.64 1.69 11.50
N GLY A 87 27.88 1.41 10.45
CA GLY A 87 27.07 0.19 10.33
C GLY A 87 25.59 0.37 10.67
N GLN A 88 25.16 1.52 11.17
CA GLN A 88 23.75 1.81 11.48
C GLN A 88 22.96 2.39 10.29
N GLY A 89 23.52 2.48 9.10
CA GLY A 89 22.84 3.03 7.93
C GLY A 89 21.57 2.30 7.52
N GLY A 90 21.48 0.98 7.76
CA GLY A 90 20.30 0.18 7.44
C GLY A 90 19.07 0.60 8.26
N PRO A 91 19.09 0.54 9.57
CA PRO A 91 18.02 1.05 10.44
C PRO A 91 17.61 2.49 10.11
N ILE A 92 18.58 3.40 9.90
CA ILE A 92 18.30 4.80 9.53
C ILE A 92 17.54 4.89 8.21
N ALA A 93 17.96 4.16 7.18
CA ALA A 93 17.28 4.15 5.89
C ALA A 93 15.84 3.63 5.96
N PHE A 94 15.62 2.52 6.67
CA PHE A 94 14.29 1.94 6.81
C PHE A 94 13.33 2.83 7.61
N ASN A 95 13.82 3.55 8.61
CA ASN A 95 13.02 4.49 9.39
C ASN A 95 12.51 5.69 8.58
N VAL A 96 13.21 6.08 7.54
CA VAL A 96 12.73 7.11 6.60
C VAL A 96 11.71 6.52 5.63
N LEU A 97 11.94 5.28 5.16
CA LEU A 97 11.09 4.65 4.14
C LEU A 97 9.70 4.26 4.67
N TYR A 98 9.58 3.79 5.91
CA TYR A 98 8.27 3.37 6.44
C TYR A 98 7.25 4.52 6.53
N PRO A 99 7.59 5.70 7.11
CA PRO A 99 6.71 6.86 7.05
C PRO A 99 6.40 7.31 5.62
N GLY A 100 7.38 7.28 4.71
CA GLY A 100 7.20 7.59 3.30
C GLY A 100 6.12 6.74 2.66
N ARG A 101 6.07 5.45 2.98
CA ARG A 101 5.09 4.50 2.40
C ARG A 101 3.65 4.81 2.78
N TYR A 102 3.32 4.92 4.08
CA TYR A 102 1.92 5.22 4.44
C TYR A 102 1.51 6.63 4.04
N LYS A 103 2.42 7.62 4.09
CA LYS A 103 2.16 8.97 3.56
C LYS A 103 1.84 8.93 2.07
N LEU A 104 2.56 8.12 1.30
CA LEU A 104 2.27 7.91 -0.11
C LEU A 104 0.89 7.28 -0.31
N GLY A 105 0.51 6.30 0.50
CA GLY A 105 -0.83 5.72 0.50
C GLY A 105 -1.92 6.76 0.70
N VAL A 106 -1.74 7.67 1.67
CA VAL A 106 -2.69 8.76 1.95
C VAL A 106 -2.77 9.75 0.80
N THR A 107 -1.63 10.23 0.28
CA THR A 107 -1.61 11.24 -0.79
C THR A 107 -2.17 10.70 -2.11
N THR A 108 -1.88 9.46 -2.46
CA THR A 108 -2.42 8.83 -3.66
C THR A 108 -3.92 8.57 -3.57
N CYS A 109 -4.42 8.19 -2.39
CA CYS A 109 -5.86 8.07 -2.15
C CYS A 109 -6.58 9.41 -2.29
N ALA A 110 -6.04 10.48 -1.72
CA ALA A 110 -6.58 11.85 -1.87
C ALA A 110 -6.59 12.28 -3.35
N GLY A 111 -5.51 11.98 -4.09
CA GLY A 111 -5.42 12.22 -5.53
C GLY A 111 -6.52 11.49 -6.31
N ALA A 112 -6.78 10.21 -5.99
CA ALA A 112 -7.85 9.43 -6.62
C ALA A 112 -9.24 10.06 -6.37
N LYS A 113 -9.55 10.45 -5.13
CA LYS A 113 -10.81 11.12 -4.79
C LYS A 113 -11.00 12.43 -5.58
N TYR A 114 -9.93 13.22 -5.72
CA TYR A 114 -9.95 14.46 -6.48
C TYR A 114 -10.21 14.23 -7.97
N LEU A 115 -9.55 13.24 -8.57
CA LEU A 115 -9.66 12.93 -10.01
C LEU A 115 -11.01 12.32 -10.37
N ILE A 116 -11.67 11.58 -9.46
CA ILE A 116 -13.05 11.12 -9.65
C ILE A 116 -13.96 12.30 -9.95
N LYS A 117 -13.82 13.42 -9.21
CA LYS A 117 -14.65 14.62 -9.46
C LYS A 117 -14.42 15.20 -10.84
N GLY A 118 -13.18 15.37 -11.26
CA GLY A 118 -12.87 15.93 -12.59
C GLY A 118 -13.42 15.06 -13.73
N ALA A 119 -13.26 13.75 -13.65
CA ALA A 119 -13.83 12.82 -14.62
C ALA A 119 -15.37 12.82 -14.60
N LEU A 120 -15.97 12.97 -13.42
CA LEU A 120 -17.42 12.99 -13.23
C LEU A 120 -18.04 14.26 -13.84
N ASP A 121 -17.45 15.44 -13.57
CA ASP A 121 -17.90 16.71 -14.13
C ASP A 121 -17.89 16.64 -15.66
N PHE A 122 -16.78 16.17 -16.25
CA PHE A 122 -16.70 15.96 -17.70
C PHE A 122 -17.76 15.00 -18.21
N ALA A 123 -17.98 13.88 -17.50
CA ALA A 123 -18.96 12.89 -17.93
C ALA A 123 -20.41 13.42 -17.92
N PHE A 124 -20.76 14.35 -17.03
CA PHE A 124 -22.06 15.00 -17.01
C PHE A 124 -22.27 15.99 -18.16
N GLU A 125 -21.21 16.72 -18.53
CA GLU A 125 -21.27 17.76 -19.55
C GLU A 125 -21.16 17.21 -20.97
N ARG A 126 -20.38 16.14 -21.16
CA ARG A 126 -20.12 15.56 -22.46
C ARG A 126 -21.31 14.74 -22.98
N GLU A 127 -21.83 15.10 -24.13
CA GLU A 127 -22.91 14.37 -24.80
C GLU A 127 -22.40 13.60 -26.03
N GLN A 128 -22.86 12.38 -26.18
CA GLN A 128 -22.74 11.53 -27.36
C GLN A 128 -23.97 10.65 -27.48
N PHE A 129 -24.36 10.32 -28.72
CA PHE A 129 -25.55 9.52 -28.99
C PHE A 129 -26.81 10.09 -28.32
N SER A 130 -26.97 11.44 -28.39
CA SER A 130 -28.09 12.23 -27.87
C SER A 130 -28.33 12.14 -26.37
N ARG A 131 -27.29 11.86 -25.59
CA ARG A 131 -27.33 11.85 -24.13
C ARG A 131 -25.93 12.08 -23.50
N SER A 132 -25.90 12.55 -22.24
CA SER A 132 -24.68 12.63 -21.49
C SER A 132 -24.00 11.27 -21.38
N ILE A 133 -22.66 11.24 -21.49
CA ILE A 133 -21.89 9.99 -21.38
C ILE A 133 -21.99 9.36 -19.98
N SER A 134 -22.33 10.13 -18.95
CA SER A 134 -22.61 9.63 -17.60
C SER A 134 -23.79 8.64 -17.58
N ASN A 135 -24.66 8.64 -18.59
CA ASN A 135 -25.81 7.74 -18.64
C ASN A 135 -25.49 6.34 -19.23
N PHE A 136 -24.26 6.12 -19.72
CA PHE A 136 -23.86 4.80 -20.23
C PHE A 136 -23.41 3.89 -19.08
N ASP A 137 -23.94 2.67 -19.03
CA ASP A 137 -23.67 1.75 -17.93
C ASP A 137 -22.19 1.33 -17.85
N MET A 138 -21.49 1.25 -18.97
CA MET A 138 -20.05 1.01 -19.00
C MET A 138 -19.25 2.16 -18.36
N VAL A 139 -19.69 3.41 -18.49
CA VAL A 139 -19.09 4.58 -17.82
C VAL A 139 -19.42 4.55 -16.33
N LYS A 140 -20.67 4.28 -15.98
CA LYS A 140 -21.09 4.10 -14.57
C LYS A 140 -20.28 3.03 -13.86
N ASN A 141 -20.01 1.88 -14.52
CA ASN A 141 -19.21 0.79 -13.96
C ASN A 141 -17.79 1.26 -13.54
N LYS A 142 -17.17 2.16 -14.33
CA LYS A 142 -15.87 2.75 -14.02
C LYS A 142 -15.93 3.56 -12.73
N PHE A 143 -16.90 4.46 -12.61
CA PHE A 143 -17.09 5.28 -11.42
C PHE A 143 -17.36 4.45 -10.15
N ALA A 144 -18.19 3.40 -10.25
CA ALA A 144 -18.43 2.52 -9.10
C ALA A 144 -17.15 1.88 -8.57
N ASN A 145 -16.30 1.40 -9.48
CA ASN A 145 -15.02 0.78 -9.12
C ASN A 145 -14.04 1.81 -8.53
N MET A 146 -13.97 3.04 -9.11
CA MET A 146 -13.12 4.11 -8.58
C MET A 146 -13.52 4.47 -7.14
N VAL A 147 -14.82 4.59 -6.85
CA VAL A 147 -15.33 4.89 -5.50
C VAL A 147 -14.98 3.77 -4.53
N ALA A 148 -15.22 2.51 -4.90
CA ALA A 148 -14.93 1.37 -4.03
C ALA A 148 -13.44 1.29 -3.69
N LYS A 149 -12.55 1.35 -4.70
CA LYS A 149 -11.09 1.32 -4.49
C LYS A 149 -10.59 2.49 -3.63
N SER A 150 -11.15 3.69 -3.84
CA SER A 150 -10.79 4.86 -3.01
C SER A 150 -11.21 4.67 -1.56
N TRP A 151 -12.39 4.09 -1.30
CA TRP A 151 -12.87 3.80 0.04
C TRP A 151 -12.06 2.70 0.74
N GLU A 152 -11.66 1.66 0.01
CA GLU A 152 -10.75 0.60 0.49
C GLU A 152 -9.41 1.19 0.91
N SER A 153 -8.78 1.99 0.04
CA SER A 153 -7.51 2.67 0.31
C SER A 153 -7.61 3.61 1.52
N ASP A 154 -8.68 4.40 1.59
CA ASP A 154 -8.95 5.31 2.69
C ASP A 154 -9.08 4.57 4.02
N SER A 155 -9.80 3.44 4.02
CA SER A 155 -9.99 2.61 5.21
C SER A 155 -8.66 2.05 5.73
N ILE A 156 -7.80 1.54 4.87
CA ILE A 156 -6.45 1.07 5.23
C ILE A 156 -5.58 2.20 5.77
N ASN A 157 -5.64 3.39 5.14
CA ASN A 157 -4.87 4.54 5.59
C ASN A 157 -5.26 4.99 6.99
N TYR A 158 -6.57 5.14 7.28
CA TYR A 158 -7.03 5.50 8.62
C TYR A 158 -6.72 4.44 9.67
N MET A 159 -6.85 3.17 9.35
CA MET A 159 -6.48 2.08 10.25
C MET A 159 -4.98 2.12 10.57
N THR A 160 -4.13 2.23 9.56
CA THR A 160 -2.67 2.24 9.72
C THR A 160 -2.21 3.45 10.52
N THR A 161 -2.64 4.65 10.14
CA THR A 161 -2.23 5.89 10.84
C THR A 161 -2.79 5.94 12.26
N GLY A 162 -4.05 5.54 12.45
CA GLY A 162 -4.67 5.48 13.77
C GLY A 162 -4.00 4.49 14.72
N ALA A 163 -3.55 3.33 14.22
CA ALA A 163 -2.79 2.36 15.01
C ALA A 163 -1.42 2.92 15.45
N ILE A 164 -0.71 3.59 14.53
CA ILE A 164 0.56 4.26 14.82
C ILE A 164 0.36 5.36 15.85
N ASP A 165 -0.62 6.27 15.65
CA ASP A 165 -0.92 7.36 16.57
C ASP A 165 -1.28 6.85 17.97
N GLN A 166 -2.11 5.82 18.04
CA GLN A 166 -2.49 5.21 19.31
C GLN A 166 -1.27 4.58 20.03
N ALA A 167 -0.36 3.96 19.29
CA ALA A 167 0.85 3.39 19.88
C ALA A 167 1.79 4.49 20.38
N ILE A 168 2.02 5.55 19.58
CA ILE A 168 2.87 6.70 19.97
C ILE A 168 2.30 7.44 21.19
N SER A 169 0.96 7.56 21.29
CA SER A 169 0.31 8.26 22.41
C SER A 169 0.56 7.60 23.79
N LYS A 170 1.01 6.35 23.81
CA LYS A 170 1.33 5.61 25.03
C LYS A 170 2.78 5.83 25.51
N LEU A 171 3.62 6.47 24.70
CA LEU A 171 4.99 6.79 25.07
C LEU A 171 5.04 8.03 25.96
N ASP A 172 5.96 8.02 26.95
CA ASP A 172 6.27 9.23 27.72
C ASP A 172 7.16 10.15 26.88
N LYS A 173 6.67 11.35 26.57
CA LYS A 173 7.39 12.36 25.79
C LYS A 173 8.64 12.91 26.49
N ASN A 174 8.77 12.70 27.81
CA ASN A 174 9.91 13.15 28.59
C ASN A 174 10.97 12.05 28.75
N ASP A 175 10.74 10.85 28.24
CA ASP A 175 11.73 9.76 28.25
C ASP A 175 12.82 10.08 27.23
N ASP A 176 14.08 9.96 27.64
CA ASP A 176 15.25 10.12 26.76
C ASP A 176 15.20 9.18 25.54
N ASN A 177 14.52 8.05 25.65
CA ASN A 177 14.31 7.08 24.56
C ASN A 177 13.03 7.30 23.76
N PHE A 178 12.31 8.42 23.94
CA PHE A 178 11.05 8.69 23.24
C PHE A 178 11.16 8.48 21.72
N TYR A 179 12.17 9.06 21.08
CA TYR A 179 12.35 8.95 19.64
C TYR A 179 12.71 7.53 19.18
N ALA A 180 13.47 6.78 19.99
CA ALA A 180 13.72 5.37 19.72
C ALA A 180 12.44 4.54 19.83
N GLY A 181 11.57 4.85 20.79
CA GLY A 181 10.23 4.26 20.90
C GLY A 181 9.36 4.55 19.69
N VAL A 182 9.31 5.80 19.21
CA VAL A 182 8.58 6.19 17.98
C VAL A 182 9.12 5.41 16.78
N GLN A 183 10.42 5.32 16.63
CA GLN A 183 11.10 4.57 15.58
C GLN A 183 10.67 3.10 15.58
N LYS A 184 10.67 2.46 16.75
CA LYS A 184 10.25 1.06 16.89
C LYS A 184 8.80 0.84 16.52
N ILE A 185 7.90 1.74 16.94
CA ILE A 185 6.48 1.68 16.57
C ILE A 185 6.29 1.75 15.04
N ILE A 186 7.01 2.66 14.38
CA ILE A 186 6.95 2.79 12.92
C ILE A 186 7.45 1.51 12.22
N GLU A 187 8.53 0.92 12.71
CA GLU A 187 9.07 -0.35 12.19
C GLU A 187 8.07 -1.51 12.38
N ASP A 188 7.43 -1.57 13.54
CA ASP A 188 6.44 -2.61 13.85
C ASP A 188 5.23 -2.57 12.91
N HIS A 189 4.88 -1.38 12.37
CA HIS A 189 3.81 -1.16 11.39
C HIS A 189 4.31 -1.16 9.92
N SER A 190 5.45 -1.77 9.65
CA SER A 190 6.03 -1.83 8.30
C SER A 190 5.19 -2.60 7.29
N ILE A 191 4.45 -3.62 7.72
CA ILE A 191 3.54 -4.41 6.88
C ILE A 191 2.36 -3.54 6.44
N GLU A 192 1.67 -2.91 7.39
CA GLU A 192 0.53 -2.04 7.17
C GLU A 192 0.90 -0.84 6.30
N SER A 193 2.07 -0.23 6.55
CA SER A 193 2.60 0.87 5.72
C SER A 193 2.85 0.44 4.27
N SER A 194 3.34 -0.79 4.07
CA SER A 194 3.55 -1.36 2.74
C SER A 194 2.22 -1.67 2.04
N ILE A 195 1.21 -2.18 2.76
CA ILE A 195 -0.15 -2.39 2.24
C ILE A 195 -0.77 -1.05 1.82
N ALA A 196 -0.69 -0.03 2.67
CA ALA A 196 -1.20 1.30 2.36
C ALA A 196 -0.56 1.89 1.08
N LYS A 197 0.76 1.73 0.92
CA LYS A 197 1.50 2.18 -0.28
C LYS A 197 1.07 1.45 -1.54
N VAL A 198 0.99 0.14 -1.51
CA VAL A 198 0.59 -0.67 -2.67
C VAL A 198 -0.84 -0.32 -3.07
N LEU A 199 -1.77 -0.39 -2.13
CA LEU A 199 -3.19 -0.15 -2.39
C LEU A 199 -3.45 1.28 -2.87
N GLY A 200 -2.85 2.30 -2.23
CA GLY A 200 -3.03 3.70 -2.61
C GLY A 200 -2.50 4.00 -4.00
N SER A 201 -1.27 3.56 -4.32
CA SER A 201 -0.66 3.78 -5.63
C SER A 201 -1.40 3.04 -6.76
N GLU A 202 -1.88 1.82 -6.53
CA GLU A 202 -2.67 1.06 -7.51
C GLU A 202 -4.09 1.63 -7.67
N THR A 203 -4.68 2.18 -6.60
CA THR A 203 -5.97 2.88 -6.65
C THR A 203 -5.86 4.16 -7.49
N LEU A 204 -4.81 4.95 -7.30
CA LEU A 204 -4.60 6.16 -8.10
C LEU A 204 -4.34 5.79 -9.57
N ALA A 205 -3.49 4.81 -9.83
CA ALA A 205 -3.21 4.32 -11.19
C ALA A 205 -4.49 3.90 -11.91
N TYR A 206 -5.33 3.10 -11.26
CA TYR A 206 -6.63 2.71 -11.80
C TYR A 206 -7.53 3.91 -12.07
N THR A 207 -7.57 4.87 -11.13
CA THR A 207 -8.46 6.04 -11.22
C THR A 207 -8.06 6.98 -12.35
N VAL A 208 -6.77 7.24 -12.54
CA VAL A 208 -6.32 8.12 -13.64
C VAL A 208 -6.48 7.44 -15.00
N ASP A 209 -6.21 6.13 -15.10
CA ASP A 209 -6.39 5.37 -16.34
C ASP A 209 -7.85 5.41 -16.79
N GLU A 210 -8.77 5.11 -15.88
CA GLU A 210 -10.20 5.19 -16.15
C GLU A 210 -10.68 6.64 -16.35
N GLY A 211 -10.04 7.61 -15.71
CA GLY A 211 -10.29 9.04 -15.93
C GLY A 211 -9.95 9.47 -17.36
N VAL A 212 -8.77 9.09 -17.86
CA VAL A 212 -8.40 9.29 -19.28
C VAL A 212 -9.39 8.61 -20.20
N GLN A 213 -9.79 7.37 -19.91
CA GLN A 213 -10.73 6.62 -20.71
C GLN A 213 -12.12 7.27 -20.74
N VAL A 214 -12.64 7.78 -19.61
CA VAL A 214 -13.91 8.50 -19.53
C VAL A 214 -13.87 9.80 -20.33
N MET A 215 -12.76 10.54 -20.25
CA MET A 215 -12.60 11.80 -20.97
C MET A 215 -12.25 11.61 -22.45
N GLY A 216 -11.83 10.40 -22.86
CA GLY A 216 -11.48 10.08 -24.24
C GLY A 216 -10.36 11.00 -24.78
N GLY A 217 -10.52 11.57 -25.97
CA GLY A 217 -9.51 12.47 -26.56
C GLY A 217 -9.15 13.67 -25.68
N ALA A 218 -10.10 14.23 -24.92
CA ALA A 218 -9.85 15.30 -23.97
C ALA A 218 -8.95 14.84 -22.80
N GLY A 219 -9.06 13.59 -22.35
CA GLY A 219 -8.19 13.03 -21.32
C GLY A 219 -6.75 12.76 -21.79
N PHE A 220 -6.54 12.70 -23.12
CA PHE A 220 -5.24 12.36 -23.72
C PHE A 220 -4.41 13.58 -24.08
N ILE A 221 -5.02 14.75 -24.33
CA ILE A 221 -4.32 15.98 -24.69
C ILE A 221 -3.94 16.82 -23.47
N GLU A 222 -2.87 17.62 -23.61
CA GLU A 222 -2.28 18.42 -22.52
C GLU A 222 -3.16 19.60 -22.04
N ASP A 223 -4.18 19.99 -22.83
CA ASP A 223 -5.11 21.08 -22.48
C ASP A 223 -5.98 20.75 -21.25
N TYR A 224 -6.07 19.47 -20.89
CA TYR A 224 -6.79 18.98 -19.73
C TYR A 224 -5.85 18.35 -18.71
N PRO A 225 -6.13 18.51 -17.41
CA PRO A 225 -5.20 18.09 -16.35
C PRO A 225 -5.04 16.55 -16.23
N MET A 226 -5.94 15.77 -16.83
CA MET A 226 -5.94 14.31 -16.69
C MET A 226 -4.70 13.66 -17.32
N ALA A 227 -4.24 14.15 -18.49
CA ALA A 227 -3.02 13.66 -19.13
C ALA A 227 -1.77 13.90 -18.26
N GLY A 228 -1.68 15.07 -17.61
CA GLY A 228 -0.64 15.38 -16.64
C GLY A 228 -0.69 14.46 -15.44
N ALA A 229 -1.87 14.30 -14.85
CA ALA A 229 -2.10 13.41 -13.70
C ALA A 229 -1.71 11.95 -14.01
N TYR A 230 -2.02 11.45 -15.20
CA TYR A 230 -1.65 10.10 -15.65
C TYR A 230 -0.13 9.90 -15.66
N ARG A 231 0.63 10.88 -16.16
CA ARG A 231 2.09 10.81 -16.18
C ARG A 231 2.69 10.93 -14.77
N ASP A 232 2.13 11.82 -13.95
CA ASP A 232 2.64 12.09 -12.61
C ASP A 232 2.39 10.92 -11.65
N GLU A 233 1.25 10.21 -11.79
CA GLU A 233 0.95 9.06 -10.94
C GLU A 233 1.91 7.89 -11.17
N ARG A 234 2.46 7.72 -12.38
CA ARG A 234 3.18 6.50 -12.76
C ARG A 234 4.35 6.16 -11.85
N ILE A 235 4.99 7.16 -11.27
CA ILE A 235 6.11 6.98 -10.36
C ILE A 235 5.71 6.35 -9.02
N ASN A 236 4.44 6.50 -8.59
CA ASN A 236 3.99 6.04 -7.27
C ASN A 236 4.13 4.53 -7.07
N ARG A 237 4.13 3.74 -8.15
CA ARG A 237 4.37 2.30 -8.09
C ARG A 237 5.86 1.92 -8.10
N ILE A 238 6.78 2.90 -8.25
CA ILE A 238 8.22 2.70 -8.42
C ILE A 238 9.00 3.17 -7.18
N PHE A 239 8.84 4.43 -6.76
CA PHE A 239 9.57 4.98 -5.62
C PHE A 239 9.00 4.50 -4.27
N GLU A 240 9.67 4.80 -3.15
CA GLU A 240 9.39 4.25 -1.81
C GLU A 240 9.45 2.72 -1.76
N GLY A 241 10.25 2.14 -2.63
CA GLY A 241 10.26 0.72 -2.98
C GLY A 241 9.16 0.37 -3.97
N THR A 242 9.50 -0.38 -5.03
CA THR A 242 8.48 -0.77 -6.02
C THR A 242 7.34 -1.56 -5.37
N ASN A 243 6.20 -1.67 -6.02
CA ASN A 243 5.08 -2.43 -5.48
C ASN A 243 5.43 -3.91 -5.29
N GLU A 244 6.33 -4.45 -6.11
CA GLU A 244 6.89 -5.81 -5.96
C GLU A 244 7.73 -5.92 -4.66
N ILE A 245 8.63 -4.96 -4.40
CA ILE A 245 9.40 -4.92 -3.15
C ILE A 245 8.49 -4.80 -1.93
N ASN A 246 7.44 -3.99 -2.01
CA ASN A 246 6.47 -3.89 -0.92
C ASN A 246 5.70 -5.20 -0.71
N ARG A 247 5.34 -5.94 -1.78
CA ARG A 247 4.77 -7.29 -1.67
C ARG A 247 5.73 -8.27 -1.01
N MET A 248 7.02 -8.23 -1.36
CA MET A 248 8.04 -9.02 -0.67
C MET A 248 8.12 -8.71 0.83
N ILE A 249 7.96 -7.44 1.22
CA ILE A 249 7.91 -7.05 2.63
C ILE A 249 6.63 -7.59 3.28
N ILE A 250 5.46 -7.41 2.69
CA ILE A 250 4.18 -7.87 3.23
C ILE A 250 4.24 -9.38 3.51
N GLY A 251 4.45 -10.19 2.48
CA GLY A 251 4.48 -11.65 2.61
C GLY A 251 5.67 -12.15 3.42
N GLY A 252 6.87 -11.64 3.12
CA GLY A 252 8.10 -12.08 3.78
C GLY A 252 8.15 -11.71 5.27
N TYR A 253 7.64 -10.54 5.68
CA TYR A 253 7.64 -10.14 7.09
C TYR A 253 6.55 -10.85 7.89
N VAL A 254 5.37 -11.09 7.31
CA VAL A 254 4.35 -11.93 7.96
C VAL A 254 4.94 -13.29 8.29
N LEU A 255 5.62 -13.93 7.34
CA LEU A 255 6.26 -15.23 7.57
C LEU A 255 7.39 -15.15 8.59
N LYS A 256 8.30 -14.19 8.44
CA LYS A 256 9.41 -13.99 9.37
C LYS A 256 8.91 -13.79 10.79
N LYS A 257 8.00 -12.84 11.01
CA LYS A 257 7.42 -12.54 12.32
C LYS A 257 6.62 -13.71 12.90
N SER A 258 5.99 -14.51 12.04
CA SER A 258 5.29 -15.75 12.45
C SER A 258 6.27 -16.83 12.95
N ILE A 259 7.36 -17.03 12.24
CA ILE A 259 8.40 -18.03 12.59
C ILE A 259 9.14 -17.62 13.87
N LEU A 260 9.42 -16.32 14.04
CA LEU A 260 10.07 -15.76 15.22
C LEU A 260 9.14 -15.54 16.41
N GLU A 261 7.86 -15.87 16.26
CA GLU A 261 6.82 -15.68 17.29
C GLU A 261 6.62 -14.21 17.74
N GLU A 262 7.02 -13.26 16.88
CA GLU A 262 6.78 -11.82 17.10
C GLU A 262 5.32 -11.43 16.92
N ILE A 263 4.53 -12.23 16.19
CA ILE A 263 3.09 -12.13 16.03
C ILE A 263 2.44 -13.50 16.33
N PRO A 264 1.25 -13.54 16.98
CA PRO A 264 0.66 -14.77 17.48
C PRO A 264 -0.05 -15.61 16.39
N ILE A 265 0.50 -15.66 15.19
CA ILE A 265 -0.13 -16.34 14.04
C ILE A 265 -0.33 -17.84 14.30
N ARG A 266 0.58 -18.51 14.99
CA ARG A 266 0.43 -19.95 15.30
C ARG A 266 -0.80 -20.23 16.14
N LEU A 267 -1.08 -19.41 17.16
CA LEU A 267 -2.30 -19.52 17.96
C LEU A 267 -3.54 -19.28 17.10
N CYS A 268 -3.52 -18.22 16.28
CA CYS A 268 -4.61 -17.95 15.36
C CYS A 268 -4.85 -19.09 14.37
N ILE A 269 -3.79 -19.73 13.85
CA ILE A 269 -3.90 -20.91 12.98
C ILE A 269 -4.56 -22.06 13.72
N GLN A 270 -4.10 -22.39 14.95
CA GLN A 270 -4.66 -23.49 15.75
C GLN A 270 -6.16 -23.33 16.01
N GLU A 271 -6.61 -22.12 16.29
CA GLU A 271 -8.03 -21.80 16.51
C GLU A 271 -8.88 -21.95 15.23
N ARG A 272 -8.28 -21.84 14.05
CA ARG A 272 -8.97 -21.72 12.76
C ARG A 272 -8.82 -22.92 11.82
N VAL A 273 -7.97 -23.90 12.15
CA VAL A 273 -7.77 -25.08 11.29
C VAL A 273 -9.08 -25.85 11.06
N ASP A 274 -9.89 -26.01 12.11
CA ASP A 274 -11.16 -26.73 12.05
C ASP A 274 -12.40 -25.85 12.29
N ASN A 275 -12.21 -24.61 12.76
CA ASN A 275 -13.27 -23.64 13.02
C ASN A 275 -13.16 -22.42 12.07
N TRP A 276 -13.60 -22.60 10.83
CA TRP A 276 -13.48 -21.57 9.81
C TRP A 276 -14.35 -20.34 10.05
N ILE A 277 -15.53 -20.55 10.65
CA ILE A 277 -16.49 -19.50 10.96
C ILE A 277 -16.89 -19.68 12.43
N PRO A 278 -16.26 -18.91 13.34
CA PRO A 278 -16.57 -19.02 14.77
C PRO A 278 -17.95 -18.45 15.08
N ASP A 279 -18.52 -18.92 16.18
CA ASP A 279 -19.69 -18.27 16.75
C ASP A 279 -19.39 -16.83 17.18
N SER A 280 -20.37 -15.97 17.05
CA SER A 280 -20.24 -14.56 17.42
C SER A 280 -21.56 -13.98 17.88
N ASP A 281 -21.48 -12.96 18.74
CA ASP A 281 -22.62 -12.17 19.23
C ASP A 281 -23.03 -11.04 18.26
N ILE A 282 -22.51 -11.07 17.03
CA ILE A 282 -22.87 -10.08 15.99
C ILE A 282 -24.36 -10.26 15.64
N ASN A 283 -25.06 -9.13 15.55
CA ASN A 283 -26.48 -9.10 15.22
C ASN A 283 -26.77 -9.83 13.88
N SER A 284 -27.97 -10.36 13.75
CA SER A 284 -28.38 -11.20 12.60
C SER A 284 -28.23 -10.48 11.25
N GLU A 285 -28.37 -9.15 11.23
CA GLU A 285 -28.27 -8.32 10.03
C GLU A 285 -26.85 -8.31 9.44
N ASN A 286 -25.82 -8.27 10.32
CA ASN A 286 -24.42 -8.24 9.91
C ASN A 286 -23.74 -9.62 9.94
N LYS A 287 -24.46 -10.67 10.32
CA LYS A 287 -23.92 -12.03 10.49
C LYS A 287 -23.36 -12.60 9.19
N GLU A 288 -24.03 -12.35 8.07
CA GLU A 288 -23.55 -12.80 6.76
C GLU A 288 -22.20 -12.16 6.42
N TYR A 289 -22.05 -10.86 6.61
CA TYR A 289 -20.79 -10.14 6.34
C TYR A 289 -19.66 -10.64 7.23
N PHE A 290 -19.93 -10.80 8.51
CA PHE A 290 -18.98 -11.37 9.46
C PHE A 290 -18.50 -12.75 9.01
N ASN A 291 -19.44 -13.65 8.69
CA ASN A 291 -19.10 -15.01 8.28
C ASN A 291 -18.18 -15.05 7.06
N ILE A 292 -18.37 -14.14 6.09
CA ILE A 292 -17.53 -14.06 4.90
C ILE A 292 -16.13 -13.55 5.26
N VAL A 293 -16.03 -12.51 6.10
CA VAL A 293 -14.75 -11.98 6.57
C VAL A 293 -13.99 -13.06 7.35
N GLU A 294 -14.66 -13.80 8.25
CA GLU A 294 -14.04 -14.86 9.03
C GLU A 294 -13.63 -16.07 8.19
N PHE A 295 -14.41 -16.41 7.17
CA PHE A 295 -14.00 -17.40 6.18
C PHE A 295 -12.71 -16.98 5.47
N CYS A 296 -12.62 -15.73 5.00
CA CYS A 296 -11.41 -15.22 4.35
C CYS A 296 -10.22 -15.14 5.32
N ARG A 297 -10.45 -14.85 6.61
CA ARG A 297 -9.44 -14.92 7.66
C ARG A 297 -8.89 -16.34 7.79
N SER A 298 -9.78 -17.31 7.94
CA SER A 298 -9.40 -18.72 8.08
C SER A 298 -8.71 -19.26 6.84
N LEU A 299 -9.18 -18.87 5.64
CA LEU A 299 -8.53 -19.17 4.38
C LEU A 299 -7.08 -18.65 4.38
N THR A 300 -6.88 -17.38 4.70
CA THR A 300 -5.55 -16.74 4.74
C THR A 300 -4.63 -17.42 5.76
N LEU A 301 -5.12 -17.73 6.96
CA LEU A 301 -4.36 -18.44 8.01
C LEU A 301 -3.97 -19.86 7.59
N ASN A 302 -4.89 -20.60 6.96
CA ASN A 302 -4.59 -21.97 6.49
C ASN A 302 -3.55 -21.96 5.35
N ILE A 303 -3.65 -21.04 4.40
CA ILE A 303 -2.64 -20.85 3.34
C ILE A 303 -1.29 -20.46 3.96
N THR A 304 -1.27 -19.52 4.93
CA THR A 304 -0.04 -19.13 5.64
C THR A 304 0.60 -20.33 6.31
N ASN A 305 -0.19 -21.18 6.97
CA ASN A 305 0.29 -22.42 7.60
C ASN A 305 0.95 -23.37 6.59
N LYS A 306 0.28 -23.62 5.47
CA LYS A 306 0.84 -24.49 4.40
C LYS A 306 2.17 -23.97 3.89
N LEU A 307 2.28 -22.66 3.67
CA LEU A 307 3.52 -22.05 3.18
C LEU A 307 4.64 -22.09 4.23
N ILE A 308 4.35 -21.86 5.51
CA ILE A 308 5.31 -21.99 6.61
C ILE A 308 5.82 -23.44 6.70
N LEU A 309 4.93 -24.42 6.69
CA LEU A 309 5.30 -25.83 6.82
C LEU A 309 6.13 -26.35 5.63
N LYS A 310 5.84 -25.85 4.41
CA LYS A 310 6.53 -26.33 3.19
C LYS A 310 7.85 -25.63 2.93
N TYR A 311 7.92 -24.32 3.15
CA TYR A 311 9.07 -23.48 2.75
C TYR A 311 9.79 -22.83 3.94
N GLY A 312 9.12 -22.57 5.05
CA GLY A 312 9.73 -21.85 6.17
C GLY A 312 10.32 -20.51 5.73
N GLN A 313 11.59 -20.28 6.06
CA GLN A 313 12.31 -19.05 5.70
C GLN A 313 12.68 -18.97 4.21
N ASP A 314 12.65 -20.08 3.48
CA ASP A 314 13.04 -20.11 2.06
C ASP A 314 11.96 -19.58 1.12
N LEU A 315 10.73 -19.36 1.62
CA LEU A 315 9.65 -18.76 0.81
C LEU A 315 10.04 -17.40 0.21
N LYS A 316 10.94 -16.66 0.85
CA LYS A 316 11.47 -15.39 0.30
C LYS A 316 12.11 -15.53 -1.09
N ASN A 317 12.57 -16.74 -1.43
CA ASN A 317 13.19 -17.07 -2.71
C ASN A 317 12.15 -17.52 -3.76
N GLU A 318 10.93 -17.88 -3.33
CA GLU A 318 9.82 -18.35 -4.15
C GLU A 318 8.89 -17.19 -4.54
N GLN A 319 9.38 -16.26 -5.35
CA GLN A 319 8.65 -15.02 -5.66
C GLN A 319 7.33 -15.26 -6.39
N TRP A 320 7.22 -16.35 -7.18
CA TRP A 320 5.97 -16.78 -7.83
C TRP A 320 4.85 -17.12 -6.83
N LEU A 321 5.21 -17.56 -5.61
CA LEU A 321 4.27 -17.79 -4.51
C LEU A 321 4.09 -16.56 -3.64
N LEU A 322 5.17 -15.79 -3.45
CA LEU A 322 5.17 -14.65 -2.55
C LEU A 322 4.24 -13.54 -3.04
N GLU A 323 4.12 -13.33 -4.36
CA GLU A 323 3.22 -12.34 -4.95
C GLU A 323 1.74 -12.67 -4.65
N PRO A 324 1.17 -13.83 -5.07
CA PRO A 324 -0.22 -14.15 -4.78
C PRO A 324 -0.49 -14.29 -3.27
N PHE A 325 0.48 -14.71 -2.46
CA PHE A 325 0.36 -14.74 -1.02
C PHE A 325 0.24 -13.32 -0.44
N SER A 326 1.04 -12.37 -0.90
CA SER A 326 0.95 -10.97 -0.49
C SER A 326 -0.38 -10.34 -0.91
N ASP A 327 -0.87 -10.65 -2.11
CA ASP A 327 -2.18 -10.19 -2.57
C ASP A 327 -3.33 -10.79 -1.74
N LEU A 328 -3.21 -12.03 -1.27
CA LEU A 328 -4.14 -12.65 -0.34
C LEU A 328 -4.16 -11.91 1.01
N LEU A 329 -2.98 -11.59 1.56
CA LEU A 329 -2.85 -10.81 2.79
C LEU A 329 -3.42 -9.39 2.65
N ILE A 330 -3.17 -8.72 1.52
CA ILE A 330 -3.75 -7.40 1.22
C ILE A 330 -5.27 -7.50 1.16
N SER A 331 -5.82 -8.47 0.43
CA SER A 331 -7.28 -8.66 0.31
C SER A 331 -7.94 -8.91 1.67
N PHE A 332 -7.34 -9.75 2.49
CA PHE A 332 -7.83 -9.99 3.85
C PHE A 332 -7.74 -8.72 4.71
N SER A 333 -6.65 -7.97 4.65
CA SER A 333 -6.50 -6.71 5.38
C SER A 333 -7.58 -5.69 5.00
N ILE A 334 -7.91 -5.60 3.71
CA ILE A 334 -9.00 -4.75 3.22
C ILE A 334 -10.35 -5.21 3.81
N LEU A 335 -10.65 -6.51 3.73
CA LEU A 335 -11.90 -7.07 4.26
C LEU A 335 -12.08 -6.78 5.75
N ASP A 336 -11.08 -7.10 6.56
CA ASP A 336 -11.10 -6.91 8.00
C ASP A 336 -11.26 -5.43 8.39
N THR A 337 -10.48 -4.57 7.75
CA THR A 337 -10.50 -3.12 8.01
C THR A 337 -11.82 -2.48 7.58
N CYS A 338 -12.28 -2.80 6.37
CA CYS A 338 -13.52 -2.25 5.83
C CYS A 338 -14.75 -2.74 6.61
N PHE A 339 -14.76 -3.99 7.06
CA PHE A 339 -15.80 -4.51 7.93
C PHE A 339 -15.83 -3.78 9.27
N LYS A 340 -14.68 -3.61 9.94
CA LYS A 340 -14.57 -2.87 11.20
C LYS A 340 -15.03 -1.42 11.05
N ARG A 341 -14.61 -0.74 9.98
CA ARG A 341 -15.07 0.63 9.68
C ARG A 341 -16.58 0.70 9.50
N PHE A 342 -17.15 -0.15 8.66
CA PHE A 342 -18.59 -0.21 8.44
C PHE A 342 -19.35 -0.53 9.73
N TYR A 343 -18.91 -1.56 10.47
CA TYR A 343 -19.60 -2.02 11.69
C TYR A 343 -19.58 -0.98 12.82
N SER A 344 -18.54 -0.15 12.90
CA SER A 344 -18.41 0.91 13.91
C SER A 344 -19.29 2.14 13.66
N LEU A 345 -19.90 2.27 12.47
CA LEU A 345 -20.75 3.42 12.16
C LEU A 345 -22.11 3.33 12.86
N ASN A 346 -22.57 4.48 13.35
CA ASN A 346 -23.93 4.63 13.87
C ASN A 346 -24.96 4.53 12.74
N GLU A 347 -26.15 4.03 13.07
CA GLU A 347 -27.27 3.94 12.12
C GLU A 347 -27.59 5.33 11.51
N GLY A 348 -27.90 5.33 10.21
CA GLY A 348 -28.22 6.53 9.46
C GLY A 348 -27.82 6.48 7.99
N ASP A 349 -28.00 7.60 7.31
CA ASP A 349 -27.75 7.71 5.87
C ASP A 349 -26.30 7.43 5.48
N HIS A 350 -25.33 7.88 6.30
CA HIS A 350 -23.90 7.62 6.05
C HIS A 350 -23.58 6.12 6.13
N LYS A 351 -24.09 5.41 7.14
CA LYS A 351 -23.94 3.93 7.25
C LYS A 351 -24.55 3.21 6.07
N SER A 352 -25.75 3.61 5.64
CA SER A 352 -26.43 2.99 4.50
C SER A 352 -25.66 3.17 3.18
N LYS A 353 -25.07 4.34 2.95
CA LYS A 353 -24.19 4.61 1.79
C LYS A 353 -22.90 3.80 1.87
N THR A 354 -22.29 3.75 3.05
CA THR A 354 -21.07 2.96 3.30
C THR A 354 -21.32 1.48 3.09
N GLU A 355 -22.48 0.95 3.52
CA GLU A 355 -22.86 -0.44 3.32
C GLU A 355 -22.88 -0.85 1.84
N ARG A 356 -23.38 0.03 0.96
CA ARG A 356 -23.43 -0.24 -0.50
C ARG A 356 -22.04 -0.45 -1.07
N VAL A 357 -21.08 0.38 -0.67
CA VAL A 357 -19.68 0.24 -1.10
C VAL A 357 -19.03 -0.97 -0.44
N PHE A 358 -19.29 -1.17 0.85
CA PHE A 358 -18.77 -2.34 1.58
C PHE A 358 -19.23 -3.66 0.95
N LYS A 359 -20.50 -3.78 0.53
CA LYS A 359 -21.00 -4.98 -0.17
C LYS A 359 -20.22 -5.29 -1.45
N LEU A 360 -19.83 -4.27 -2.21
CA LEU A 360 -19.02 -4.46 -3.41
C LEU A 360 -17.59 -4.89 -3.04
N THR A 361 -16.97 -4.22 -2.07
CA THR A 361 -15.64 -4.54 -1.53
C THR A 361 -15.60 -5.98 -1.01
N LEU A 362 -16.60 -6.36 -0.19
CA LEU A 362 -16.72 -7.71 0.36
C LEU A 362 -16.75 -8.77 -0.75
N ALA A 363 -17.59 -8.56 -1.78
CA ALA A 363 -17.70 -9.48 -2.89
C ALA A 363 -16.40 -9.57 -3.70
N ASN A 364 -15.78 -8.44 -4.02
CA ASN A 364 -14.55 -8.42 -4.83
C ASN A 364 -13.41 -9.13 -4.12
N HIS A 365 -13.17 -8.83 -2.85
CA HIS A 365 -12.06 -9.41 -2.10
C HIS A 365 -12.31 -10.85 -1.64
N TYR A 366 -13.57 -11.25 -1.45
CA TYR A 366 -13.93 -12.66 -1.28
C TYR A 366 -13.50 -13.51 -2.48
N PHE A 367 -13.88 -13.10 -3.70
CA PHE A 367 -13.49 -13.83 -4.90
C PHE A 367 -12.00 -13.74 -5.19
N ASN A 368 -11.38 -12.58 -4.96
CA ASN A 368 -9.94 -12.43 -5.12
C ASN A 368 -9.16 -13.34 -4.14
N SER A 369 -9.59 -13.44 -2.88
CA SER A 369 -8.97 -14.32 -1.89
C SER A 369 -9.04 -15.79 -2.32
N LEU A 370 -10.19 -16.23 -2.84
CA LEU A 370 -10.34 -17.58 -3.37
C LEU A 370 -9.42 -17.83 -4.57
N GLU A 371 -9.33 -16.89 -5.51
CA GLU A 371 -8.45 -16.99 -6.68
C GLU A 371 -6.98 -17.09 -6.27
N LYS A 372 -6.52 -16.22 -5.37
CA LYS A 372 -5.12 -16.24 -4.91
C LYS A 372 -4.78 -17.53 -4.15
N ALA A 373 -5.69 -18.00 -3.29
CA ALA A 373 -5.52 -19.27 -2.60
C ALA A 373 -5.43 -20.44 -3.60
N GLN A 374 -6.30 -20.46 -4.62
CA GLN A 374 -6.29 -21.48 -5.67
C GLN A 374 -4.95 -21.52 -6.40
N ILE A 375 -4.43 -20.38 -6.86
CA ILE A 375 -3.13 -20.26 -7.54
C ILE A 375 -2.01 -20.85 -6.68
N ILE A 376 -1.99 -20.52 -5.38
CA ILE A 376 -0.98 -21.02 -4.45
C ILE A 376 -1.08 -22.54 -4.30
N LEU A 377 -2.29 -23.06 -4.09
CA LEU A 377 -2.52 -24.49 -3.84
C LEU A 377 -2.23 -25.35 -5.08
N GLU A 378 -2.58 -24.86 -6.27
CA GLU A 378 -2.22 -25.51 -7.55
C GLU A 378 -0.68 -25.63 -7.70
N TYR A 379 0.05 -24.55 -7.40
CA TYR A 379 1.52 -24.57 -7.48
C TYR A 379 2.15 -25.53 -6.48
N ILE A 380 1.59 -25.62 -5.26
CA ILE A 380 2.12 -26.55 -4.25
C ILE A 380 1.55 -27.96 -4.32
N ASN A 381 0.60 -28.22 -5.22
CA ASN A 381 -0.11 -29.50 -5.42
C ASN A 381 -0.81 -29.98 -4.12
N ASP A 382 -1.67 -29.14 -3.52
CA ASP A 382 -2.40 -29.46 -2.29
C ASP A 382 -3.90 -29.60 -2.58
N ASP A 383 -4.30 -30.71 -3.20
CA ASP A 383 -5.68 -30.99 -3.58
C ASP A 383 -6.60 -31.14 -2.36
N ASP A 384 -6.10 -31.69 -1.26
CA ASP A 384 -6.87 -31.86 -0.01
C ASP A 384 -7.34 -30.51 0.52
N MET A 385 -6.49 -29.47 0.48
CA MET A 385 -6.88 -28.13 0.92
C MET A 385 -7.85 -27.49 -0.07
N ILE A 386 -7.74 -27.73 -1.37
CA ILE A 386 -8.70 -27.26 -2.38
C ILE A 386 -10.10 -27.83 -2.09
N GLU A 387 -10.21 -29.13 -1.79
CA GLU A 387 -11.46 -29.78 -1.43
C GLU A 387 -12.03 -29.21 -0.11
N LYS A 388 -11.17 -29.02 0.91
CA LYS A 388 -11.57 -28.42 2.18
C LYS A 388 -12.14 -27.02 1.98
N ILE A 389 -11.49 -26.16 1.20
CA ILE A 389 -11.98 -24.80 0.88
C ILE A 389 -13.34 -24.87 0.19
N SER A 390 -13.53 -25.78 -0.75
CA SER A 390 -14.80 -25.97 -1.47
C SER A 390 -15.92 -26.38 -0.52
N SER A 391 -15.65 -27.28 0.43
CA SER A 391 -16.57 -27.70 1.46
C SER A 391 -16.97 -26.53 2.39
N GLU A 392 -15.99 -25.78 2.91
CA GLU A 392 -16.25 -24.65 3.82
C GLU A 392 -16.98 -23.52 3.10
N LYS A 393 -16.61 -23.21 1.87
CA LYS A 393 -17.29 -22.23 1.00
C LYS A 393 -18.77 -22.56 0.81
N SER A 394 -19.12 -23.84 0.66
CA SER A 394 -20.51 -24.27 0.43
C SER A 394 -21.44 -23.92 1.60
N LYS A 395 -20.92 -23.80 2.82
CA LYS A 395 -21.66 -23.45 4.04
C LYS A 395 -22.10 -21.97 4.05
N LEU A 396 -21.39 -21.09 3.31
CA LEU A 396 -21.71 -19.66 3.28
C LEU A 396 -22.96 -19.32 2.45
N ASN A 397 -23.26 -20.09 1.42
CA ASN A 397 -24.34 -19.81 0.45
C ASN A 397 -24.33 -18.35 -0.08
N TYR A 398 -23.15 -17.71 -0.19
CA TYR A 398 -22.97 -16.32 -0.57
C TYR A 398 -23.18 -16.09 -2.06
N LYS A 399 -24.15 -15.24 -2.42
CA LYS A 399 -24.55 -14.96 -3.81
C LYS A 399 -24.63 -13.44 -4.05
N PRO A 400 -23.51 -12.72 -4.10
CA PRO A 400 -23.51 -11.27 -4.24
C PRO A 400 -23.99 -10.80 -5.61
N ASN A 401 -24.79 -9.74 -5.64
CA ASN A 401 -25.16 -9.05 -6.87
C ASN A 401 -24.29 -7.81 -7.10
N ARG A 402 -23.08 -8.02 -7.62
CA ARG A 402 -22.09 -6.94 -7.82
C ARG A 402 -22.59 -5.85 -8.79
N ILE A 403 -23.42 -6.18 -9.77
CA ILE A 403 -24.00 -5.18 -10.69
C ILE A 403 -24.93 -4.24 -9.93
N LYS A 404 -25.81 -4.80 -9.10
CA LYS A 404 -26.72 -3.99 -8.28
C LYS A 404 -25.95 -3.08 -7.31
N TYR A 405 -24.91 -3.59 -6.65
CA TYR A 405 -24.08 -2.79 -5.75
C TYR A 405 -23.42 -1.61 -6.47
N LYS A 406 -22.90 -1.83 -7.70
CA LYS A 406 -22.32 -0.77 -8.51
C LYS A 406 -23.35 0.29 -8.92
N GLN A 407 -24.57 -0.12 -9.29
CA GLN A 407 -25.65 0.80 -9.60
C GLN A 407 -26.00 1.70 -8.41
N ASP A 408 -26.09 1.13 -7.20
CA ASP A 408 -26.42 1.88 -5.99
C ASP A 408 -25.31 2.88 -5.63
N ILE A 409 -24.03 2.49 -5.75
CA ILE A 409 -22.87 3.36 -5.54
C ILE A 409 -22.89 4.55 -6.49
N VAL A 410 -23.18 4.31 -7.77
CA VAL A 410 -23.20 5.38 -8.78
C VAL A 410 -24.37 6.33 -8.57
N ASN A 411 -25.53 5.83 -8.15
CA ASN A 411 -26.66 6.68 -7.82
C ASN A 411 -26.30 7.66 -6.67
N ASP A 412 -25.62 7.17 -5.63
CA ASP A 412 -25.15 8.02 -4.56
C ASP A 412 -24.09 9.02 -5.06
N LEU A 413 -23.12 8.60 -5.86
CA LEU A 413 -22.09 9.47 -6.43
C LEU A 413 -22.71 10.60 -7.28
N TYR A 414 -23.68 10.27 -8.12
CA TYR A 414 -24.34 11.23 -9.00
C TYR A 414 -25.18 12.26 -8.23
N ASN A 415 -25.84 11.83 -7.15
CA ASN A 415 -26.58 12.72 -6.26
C ASN A 415 -25.65 13.73 -5.56
N HIS A 416 -24.44 13.30 -5.16
CA HIS A 416 -23.45 14.15 -4.47
C HIS A 416 -22.55 14.94 -5.42
N LYS A 417 -22.42 14.52 -6.68
CA LYS A 417 -21.53 15.10 -7.71
C LYS A 417 -20.05 15.19 -7.28
N LYS A 418 -19.62 14.36 -6.33
CA LYS A 418 -18.25 14.22 -5.81
C LYS A 418 -18.14 12.93 -5.02
N TYR A 419 -16.91 12.55 -4.64
CA TYR A 419 -16.72 11.50 -3.64
C TYR A 419 -17.48 11.87 -2.36
N TYR A 420 -18.14 10.89 -1.71
CA TYR A 420 -19.17 11.16 -0.68
C TYR A 420 -19.02 10.33 0.59
N LEU A 421 -17.89 9.63 0.76
CA LEU A 421 -17.66 8.71 1.89
C LEU A 421 -16.52 9.18 2.82
N ASP A 422 -16.25 10.47 2.82
CA ASP A 422 -15.29 11.09 3.75
C ASP A 422 -15.82 11.12 5.19
#